data_0a031969f532db737619ae8f0768a051
#
_entry.id   0a031969f532db737619ae8f0768a051
#
_cell.length_a   1.000
_cell.length_b   1.000
_cell.length_c   1.000
_cell.angle_alpha   90.00
_cell.angle_beta   90.00
_cell.angle_gamma   90.00
#
_symmetry.space_group_name_H-M   'P 1'
#
loop_
_entity.id
_entity.type
_entity.pdbx_description
1 polymer ?
#
loop_
_entity_poly.entity_id
_entity_poly.type
_entity_poly.pdbx_seq_one_letter_code
_entity_poly.pdbx_strand_id
1 'polypeptide(L)'
;MASRYQDVLAANPIAQALSPGFAPGQNFLRWRLLDPAAREIYVDWEDAVDAAVSGLRELAGTVPDDPRMQTLIAELSSASPHFRDTWARANVGYRLGVMHLRHPLVGDLYLCRNQLIVPHVPNAVGQHLLIYRAESGSDSARALEKLRSLSAPAG
;
A
#
# COMPACT_ATOMS: atom_id res chain seq x y z
N MET A 1 1.67 6.57 7.12
CA MET A 1 1.77 5.64 8.26
C MET A 1 0.59 4.70 8.24
N ALA A 2 0.80 3.42 8.48
CA ALA A 2 -0.25 2.41 8.46
C ALA A 2 -0.21 1.52 9.70
N SER A 3 -1.37 0.92 10.04
CA SER A 3 -1.49 -0.10 11.07
C SER A 3 -1.00 -1.46 10.55
N ARG A 4 -0.83 -2.43 11.46
CA ARG A 4 -0.55 -3.84 11.09
C ARG A 4 -1.67 -4.46 10.21
N TYR A 5 -2.87 -3.91 10.27
CA TYR A 5 -4.02 -4.36 9.49
C TYR A 5 -4.13 -3.65 8.13
N GLN A 6 -3.12 -2.87 7.75
CA GLN A 6 -3.05 -2.10 6.52
C GLN A 6 -4.01 -0.89 6.46
N ASP A 7 -4.50 -0.41 7.63
CA ASP A 7 -5.28 0.82 7.68
C ASP A 7 -4.34 2.03 7.62
N VAL A 8 -4.66 3.00 6.79
CA VAL A 8 -3.93 4.26 6.68
C VAL A 8 -4.27 5.14 7.89
N LEU A 9 -3.30 5.33 8.77
CA LEU A 9 -3.44 6.15 9.98
C LEU A 9 -3.17 7.63 9.69
N ALA A 10 -2.19 7.89 8.85
CA ALA A 10 -1.84 9.22 8.37
C ALA A 10 -1.10 9.14 7.04
N ALA A 11 -1.30 10.13 6.18
CA ALA A 11 -0.58 10.29 4.92
C ALA A 11 -0.37 11.79 4.65
N ASN A 12 0.78 12.12 4.06
CA ASN A 12 1.00 13.50 3.60
C ASN A 12 0.16 13.81 2.35
N PRO A 13 -0.03 15.08 2.00
CA PRO A 13 -0.89 15.46 0.86
C PRO A 13 -0.47 14.81 -0.47
N ILE A 14 0.83 14.69 -0.73
CA ILE A 14 1.31 14.07 -1.98
C ILE A 14 0.99 12.57 -2.03
N ALA A 15 1.05 11.84 -0.91
CA ALA A 15 0.66 10.44 -0.88
C ALA A 15 -0.85 10.27 -1.14
N GLN A 16 -1.68 11.14 -0.56
CA GLN A 16 -3.12 11.13 -0.80
C GLN A 16 -3.46 11.47 -2.26
N ALA A 17 -2.74 12.41 -2.87
CA ALA A 17 -2.89 12.72 -4.28
C ALA A 17 -2.40 11.59 -5.19
N LEU A 18 -1.41 10.79 -4.75
CA LEU A 18 -0.85 9.68 -5.52
C LEU A 18 -1.86 8.55 -5.72
N SER A 19 -2.69 8.26 -4.73
CA SER A 19 -3.71 7.22 -4.81
C SER A 19 -4.80 7.43 -3.75
N PRO A 20 -6.09 7.29 -4.11
CA PRO A 20 -7.19 7.31 -3.14
C PRO A 20 -7.05 6.28 -2.02
N GLY A 21 -6.39 5.14 -2.30
CA GLY A 21 -6.13 4.10 -1.31
C GLY A 21 -5.20 4.55 -0.16
N PHE A 22 -4.53 5.71 -0.29
CA PHE A 22 -3.68 6.27 0.76
C PHE A 22 -4.37 7.34 1.61
N ALA A 23 -5.66 7.57 1.41
CA ALA A 23 -6.42 8.47 2.27
C ALA A 23 -6.51 7.93 3.71
N PRO A 24 -6.33 8.77 4.75
CA PRO A 24 -6.51 8.34 6.14
C PRO A 24 -7.89 7.71 6.37
N GLY A 25 -7.92 6.61 7.12
CA GLY A 25 -9.12 5.82 7.37
C GLY A 25 -9.39 4.73 6.32
N GLN A 26 -8.73 4.75 5.17
CA GLN A 26 -8.80 3.66 4.21
C GLN A 26 -7.96 2.47 4.67
N ASN A 27 -8.41 1.26 4.33
CA ASN A 27 -7.54 0.09 4.34
C ASN A 27 -6.96 -0.08 2.92
N PHE A 28 -5.67 0.18 2.75
CA PHE A 28 -5.08 0.25 1.41
C PHE A 28 -5.02 -1.12 0.71
N LEU A 29 -5.01 -2.24 1.45
CA LEU A 29 -5.07 -3.56 0.85
C LEU A 29 -6.49 -3.87 0.35
N ARG A 30 -7.52 -3.57 1.17
CA ARG A 30 -8.93 -3.69 0.77
C ARG A 30 -9.21 -2.84 -0.47
N TRP A 31 -8.78 -1.57 -0.47
CA TRP A 31 -8.94 -0.69 -1.61
C TRP A 31 -8.28 -1.26 -2.86
N ARG A 32 -7.02 -1.70 -2.75
CA ARG A 32 -6.26 -2.26 -3.88
C ARG A 32 -6.92 -3.52 -4.47
N LEU A 33 -7.54 -4.34 -3.63
CA LEU A 33 -8.18 -5.59 -4.05
C LEU A 33 -9.57 -5.38 -4.66
N LEU A 34 -10.36 -4.46 -4.09
CA LEU A 34 -11.79 -4.41 -4.32
C LEU A 34 -12.24 -3.18 -5.12
N ASP A 35 -11.45 -2.11 -5.14
CA ASP A 35 -11.80 -0.91 -5.90
C ASP A 35 -11.35 -1.04 -7.36
N PRO A 36 -12.26 -0.86 -8.34
CA PRO A 36 -11.89 -0.93 -9.76
C PRO A 36 -10.78 0.05 -10.16
N ALA A 37 -10.75 1.25 -9.57
CA ALA A 37 -9.74 2.26 -9.85
C ALA A 37 -8.31 1.80 -9.49
N ALA A 38 -8.17 0.83 -8.60
CA ALA A 38 -6.87 0.26 -8.28
C ALA A 38 -6.20 -0.40 -9.49
N ARG A 39 -6.98 -1.08 -10.35
CA ARG A 39 -6.46 -1.72 -11.58
C ARG A 39 -6.06 -0.71 -12.65
N GLU A 40 -6.63 0.49 -12.62
CA GLU A 40 -6.26 1.58 -13.54
C GLU A 40 -4.96 2.26 -13.08
N ILE A 41 -4.77 2.38 -11.76
CA ILE A 41 -3.62 3.06 -11.17
C ILE A 41 -2.38 2.15 -11.08
N TYR A 42 -2.54 0.88 -10.68
CA TYR A 42 -1.44 -0.07 -10.61
C TYR A 42 -1.27 -0.81 -11.94
N VAL A 43 -0.22 -0.49 -12.71
CA VAL A 43 0.04 -1.13 -14.00
C VAL A 43 0.29 -2.63 -13.82
N ASP A 44 1.13 -2.99 -12.84
CA ASP A 44 1.40 -4.37 -12.46
C ASP A 44 0.56 -4.71 -11.22
N TRP A 45 -0.77 -4.68 -11.37
CA TRP A 45 -1.71 -4.82 -10.26
C TRP A 45 -1.56 -6.13 -9.50
N GLU A 46 -1.38 -7.25 -10.19
CA GLU A 46 -1.22 -8.58 -9.58
C GLU A 46 0.03 -8.63 -8.70
N ASP A 47 1.17 -8.16 -9.22
CA ASP A 47 2.43 -8.09 -8.44
C ASP A 47 2.29 -7.18 -7.22
N ALA A 48 1.59 -6.04 -7.36
CA ALA A 48 1.36 -5.11 -6.28
C ALA A 48 0.46 -5.71 -5.18
N VAL A 49 -0.55 -6.50 -5.56
CA VAL A 49 -1.41 -7.24 -4.64
C VAL A 49 -0.63 -8.38 -3.96
N ASP A 50 0.09 -9.18 -4.73
CA ASP A 50 0.85 -10.31 -4.20
C ASP A 50 1.89 -9.85 -3.16
N ALA A 51 2.57 -8.73 -3.42
CA ALA A 51 3.50 -8.13 -2.46
C ALA A 51 2.79 -7.66 -1.16
N ALA A 52 1.59 -7.08 -1.29
CA ALA A 52 0.82 -6.61 -0.13
C ALA A 52 0.24 -7.78 0.70
N VAL A 53 -0.23 -8.83 0.04
CA VAL A 53 -0.72 -10.06 0.68
C VAL A 53 0.41 -10.78 1.41
N SER A 54 1.60 -10.86 0.80
CA SER A 54 2.79 -11.43 1.45
C SER A 54 3.17 -10.67 2.71
N GLY A 55 3.15 -9.34 2.67
CA GLY A 55 3.41 -8.49 3.84
C GLY A 55 2.36 -8.66 4.94
N LEU A 56 1.07 -8.78 4.59
CA LEU A 56 0.01 -9.07 5.57
C LEU A 56 0.22 -10.45 6.21
N ARG A 57 0.62 -11.45 5.42
CA ARG A 57 0.87 -12.80 5.91
C ARG A 57 2.02 -12.86 6.90
N GLU A 58 3.11 -12.15 6.63
CA GLU A 58 4.23 -12.01 7.57
C GLU A 58 3.76 -11.43 8.90
N LEU A 59 2.99 -10.34 8.86
CA LEU A 59 2.42 -9.72 10.06
C LEU A 59 1.45 -10.63 10.80
N ALA A 60 0.58 -11.34 10.09
CA ALA A 60 -0.37 -12.29 10.68
C ALA A 60 0.35 -13.43 11.40
N GLY A 61 1.49 -13.91 10.87
CA GLY A 61 2.31 -14.93 11.51
C GLY A 61 2.89 -14.51 12.87
N THR A 62 3.05 -13.21 13.11
CA THR A 62 3.52 -12.68 14.40
C THR A 62 2.41 -12.57 15.46
N VAL A 63 1.15 -12.64 15.06
CA VAL A 63 -0.03 -12.49 15.94
C VAL A 63 -1.14 -13.48 15.56
N PRO A 64 -0.91 -14.79 15.67
CA PRO A 64 -1.82 -15.82 15.14
C PRO A 64 -3.22 -15.76 15.78
N ASP A 65 -3.32 -15.32 17.04
CA ASP A 65 -4.56 -15.28 17.81
C ASP A 65 -5.25 -13.90 17.78
N ASP A 66 -4.83 -12.98 16.90
CA ASP A 66 -5.43 -11.66 16.78
C ASP A 66 -6.78 -11.74 16.05
N PRO A 67 -7.93 -11.51 16.74
CA PRO A 67 -9.25 -11.67 16.13
C PRO A 67 -9.51 -10.67 15.00
N ARG A 68 -8.93 -9.46 15.07
CA ARG A 68 -9.09 -8.45 14.01
C ARG A 68 -8.33 -8.86 12.74
N MET A 69 -7.15 -9.44 12.91
CA MET A 69 -6.37 -9.97 11.77
C MET A 69 -7.13 -11.13 11.11
N GLN A 70 -7.66 -12.07 11.91
CA GLN A 70 -8.45 -13.18 11.41
C GLN A 70 -9.72 -12.71 10.68
N THR A 71 -10.41 -11.70 11.21
CA THR A 71 -11.59 -11.10 10.58
C THR A 71 -11.23 -10.46 9.24
N LEU A 72 -10.14 -9.70 9.17
CA LEU A 72 -9.67 -9.09 7.92
C LEU A 72 -9.32 -10.14 6.86
N ILE A 73 -8.62 -11.19 7.24
CA ILE A 73 -8.26 -12.30 6.33
C ILE A 73 -9.52 -13.01 5.80
N ALA A 74 -10.48 -13.30 6.68
CA ALA A 74 -11.74 -13.95 6.30
C ALA A 74 -12.55 -13.07 5.35
N GLU A 75 -12.68 -11.78 5.64
CA GLU A 75 -13.35 -10.81 4.78
C GLU A 75 -12.72 -10.74 3.39
N LEU A 76 -11.40 -10.55 3.32
CA LEU A 76 -10.69 -10.44 2.04
C LEU A 76 -10.72 -11.75 1.24
N SER A 77 -10.66 -12.89 1.93
CA SER A 77 -10.77 -14.21 1.29
C SER A 77 -12.17 -14.45 0.70
N SER A 78 -13.22 -13.94 1.34
CA SER A 78 -14.58 -14.02 0.83
C SER A 78 -14.81 -13.05 -0.34
N ALA A 79 -14.29 -11.84 -0.26
CA ALA A 79 -14.55 -10.77 -1.23
C ALA A 79 -13.67 -10.84 -2.48
N SER A 80 -12.49 -11.50 -2.42
CA SER A 80 -11.53 -11.53 -3.51
C SER A 80 -10.99 -12.94 -3.77
N PRO A 81 -11.34 -13.58 -4.90
CA PRO A 81 -10.72 -14.84 -5.32
C PRO A 81 -9.20 -14.72 -5.46
N HIS A 82 -8.70 -13.61 -6.01
CA HIS A 82 -7.26 -13.37 -6.14
C HIS A 82 -6.55 -13.34 -4.78
N PHE A 83 -7.14 -12.66 -3.77
CA PHE A 83 -6.59 -12.67 -2.41
C PHE A 83 -6.54 -14.10 -1.85
N ARG A 84 -7.64 -14.85 -1.95
CA ARG A 84 -7.73 -16.23 -1.44
C ARG A 84 -6.66 -17.13 -2.05
N ASP A 85 -6.48 -17.05 -3.37
CA ASP A 85 -5.52 -17.87 -4.09
C ASP A 85 -4.07 -17.49 -3.76
N THR A 86 -3.76 -16.21 -3.66
CA THR A 86 -2.44 -15.70 -3.25
C THR A 86 -2.16 -16.04 -1.79
N TRP A 87 -3.15 -15.89 -0.91
CA TRP A 87 -3.04 -16.28 0.50
C TRP A 87 -2.74 -17.76 0.66
N ALA A 88 -3.41 -18.64 -0.09
CA ALA A 88 -3.22 -20.08 -0.04
C ALA A 88 -1.85 -20.54 -0.56
N ARG A 89 -1.29 -19.85 -1.56
CA ARG A 89 0.04 -20.18 -2.14
C ARG A 89 1.21 -20.03 -1.19
N ALA A 90 1.02 -19.39 -0.06
CA ALA A 90 2.01 -19.26 1.03
C ALA A 90 3.39 -18.67 0.60
N ASN A 91 3.46 -17.98 -0.52
CA ASN A 91 4.70 -17.35 -0.96
C ASN A 91 5.06 -16.20 -0.02
N VAL A 92 5.98 -16.49 0.91
CA VAL A 92 6.65 -15.45 1.72
C VAL A 92 7.85 -14.97 0.91
N GLY A 93 7.61 -14.04 0.01
CA GLY A 93 8.67 -13.44 -0.80
C GLY A 93 8.45 -11.94 -0.87
N TYR A 94 9.21 -11.18 -0.08
CA TYR A 94 9.24 -9.72 -0.19
C TYR A 94 9.89 -9.37 -1.53
N ARG A 95 9.08 -9.11 -2.54
CA ARG A 95 9.59 -8.50 -3.77
C ARG A 95 9.83 -7.02 -3.46
N LEU A 96 11.08 -6.68 -3.14
CA LEU A 96 11.60 -5.33 -3.25
C LEU A 96 11.59 -4.98 -4.74
N GLY A 97 10.49 -4.41 -5.20
CA GLY A 97 10.33 -4.01 -6.60
C GLY A 97 10.05 -2.52 -6.70
N VAL A 98 10.34 -2.00 -7.86
CA VAL A 98 9.84 -0.69 -8.28
C VAL A 98 8.36 -0.86 -8.59
N MET A 99 7.52 -0.10 -7.91
CA MET A 99 6.08 -0.07 -8.15
C MET A 99 5.80 0.85 -9.34
N HIS A 100 5.12 0.33 -10.35
CA HIS A 100 4.68 1.10 -11.51
C HIS A 100 3.23 1.55 -11.32
N LEU A 101 3.05 2.86 -11.23
CA LEU A 101 1.75 3.50 -11.16
C LEU A 101 1.49 4.32 -12.43
N ARG A 102 0.26 4.33 -12.89
CA ARG A 102 -0.25 5.24 -13.92
C ARG A 102 -1.18 6.25 -13.29
N HIS A 103 -0.68 7.47 -13.15
CA HIS A 103 -1.44 8.54 -12.50
C HIS A 103 -2.12 9.43 -13.54
N PRO A 104 -3.43 9.74 -13.38
CA PRO A 104 -4.20 10.47 -14.40
C PRO A 104 -3.66 11.87 -14.73
N LEU A 105 -3.02 12.56 -13.78
CA LEU A 105 -2.52 13.92 -13.97
C LEU A 105 -1.04 14.02 -14.36
N VAL A 106 -0.23 13.01 -14.01
CA VAL A 106 1.23 13.09 -14.17
C VAL A 106 1.82 11.93 -14.95
N GLY A 107 1.01 10.96 -15.37
CA GLY A 107 1.45 9.81 -16.16
C GLY A 107 2.13 8.71 -15.33
N ASP A 108 3.06 8.02 -15.95
CA ASP A 108 3.70 6.84 -15.34
C ASP A 108 4.71 7.24 -14.25
N LEU A 109 4.65 6.53 -13.14
CA LEU A 109 5.48 6.72 -11.96
C LEU A 109 6.12 5.39 -11.55
N TYR A 110 7.42 5.35 -11.49
CA TYR A 110 8.22 4.21 -10.99
C TYR A 110 8.76 4.55 -9.61
N LEU A 111 8.20 3.93 -8.57
CA LEU A 111 8.47 4.27 -7.19
C LEU A 111 9.05 3.10 -6.41
N CYS A 112 10.17 3.31 -5.76
CA CYS A 112 10.70 2.40 -4.74
C CYS A 112 9.92 2.58 -3.45
N ARG A 113 9.47 1.47 -2.85
CA ARG A 113 8.83 1.45 -1.54
C ARG A 113 9.82 1.03 -0.47
N ASN A 114 9.97 1.84 0.56
CA ASN A 114 10.65 1.50 1.80
C ASN A 114 9.63 1.38 2.93
N GLN A 115 9.81 0.40 3.81
CA GLN A 115 8.97 0.21 4.99
C GLN A 115 9.85 0.29 6.23
N LEU A 116 9.48 1.17 7.16
CA LEU A 116 10.11 1.31 8.45
C LEU A 116 9.10 0.85 9.52
N ILE A 117 9.50 -0.12 10.32
CA ILE A 117 8.68 -0.59 11.45
C ILE A 117 8.91 0.35 12.62
N VAL A 118 7.82 0.80 13.25
CA VAL A 118 7.88 1.61 14.48
C VAL A 118 8.10 0.65 15.66
N PRO A 119 9.29 0.66 16.30
CA PRO A 119 9.56 -0.26 17.38
C PRO A 119 8.83 0.16 18.65
N HIS A 120 8.28 -0.81 19.35
CA HIS A 120 7.89 -0.85 20.78
C HIS A 120 7.39 0.44 21.45
N VAL A 121 6.52 1.20 20.78
CA VAL A 121 5.77 2.26 21.44
C VAL A 121 4.47 1.67 21.97
N PRO A 122 4.12 1.86 23.26
CA PRO A 122 2.81 1.44 23.77
C PRO A 122 1.69 1.99 22.87
N ASN A 123 0.74 1.16 22.48
CA ASN A 123 -0.35 1.45 21.53
C ASN A 123 0.02 1.64 20.05
N ALA A 124 1.29 1.48 19.67
CA ALA A 124 1.75 1.58 18.27
C ALA A 124 2.34 0.26 17.73
N VAL A 125 2.12 -0.85 18.43
CA VAL A 125 2.68 -2.16 18.04
C VAL A 125 2.21 -2.57 16.66
N GLY A 126 3.17 -2.79 15.74
CA GLY A 126 2.89 -3.17 14.36
C GLY A 126 2.51 -2.01 13.44
N GLN A 127 2.65 -0.77 13.89
CA GLN A 127 2.59 0.38 12.98
C GLN A 127 3.86 0.46 12.13
N HIS A 128 3.70 0.93 10.90
CA HIS A 128 4.82 1.11 9.98
C HIS A 128 4.67 2.37 9.14
N LEU A 129 5.81 2.96 8.80
CA LEU A 129 5.91 4.08 7.89
C LEU A 129 6.26 3.55 6.50
N LEU A 130 5.43 3.85 5.52
CA LEU A 130 5.69 3.58 4.11
C LEU A 130 6.23 4.84 3.45
N ILE A 131 7.39 4.71 2.82
CA ILE A 131 8.03 5.80 2.08
C ILE A 131 8.10 5.37 0.61
N TYR A 132 7.47 6.16 -0.25
CA TYR A 132 7.55 6.00 -1.70
C TYR A 132 8.47 7.07 -2.26
N ARG A 133 9.46 6.67 -3.04
CA ARG A 133 10.42 7.59 -3.63
C ARG A 133 10.72 7.21 -5.08
N ALA A 134 10.88 8.21 -5.94
CA ALA A 134 11.44 8.04 -7.26
C ALA A 134 12.96 8.11 -7.23
N GLU A 135 13.60 7.52 -8.23
CA GLU A 135 15.03 7.73 -8.46
C GLU A 135 15.32 9.20 -8.76
N SER A 136 16.39 9.73 -8.16
CA SER A 136 16.78 11.14 -8.32
C SER A 136 17.06 11.46 -9.80
N GLY A 137 16.51 12.56 -10.30
CA GLY A 137 16.69 13.01 -11.69
C GLY A 137 15.85 12.25 -12.72
N SER A 138 15.06 11.24 -12.30
CA SER A 138 14.18 10.49 -13.22
C SER A 138 12.94 11.27 -13.65
N ASP A 139 12.25 10.77 -14.68
CA ASP A 139 10.94 11.29 -15.09
C ASP A 139 9.92 11.16 -13.97
N SER A 140 9.97 10.08 -13.20
CA SER A 140 9.11 9.86 -12.04
C SER A 140 9.35 10.88 -10.94
N ALA A 141 10.61 11.32 -10.73
CA ALA A 141 10.90 12.37 -9.76
C ALA A 141 10.28 13.70 -10.19
N ARG A 142 10.37 14.04 -11.49
CA ARG A 142 9.72 15.25 -12.06
C ARG A 142 8.19 15.17 -11.97
N ALA A 143 7.63 14.00 -12.24
CA ALA A 143 6.19 13.76 -12.12
C ALA A 143 5.68 13.90 -10.68
N LEU A 144 6.42 13.39 -9.69
CA LEU A 144 6.11 13.59 -8.27
C LEU A 144 6.16 15.06 -7.86
N GLU A 145 7.15 15.81 -8.35
CA GLU A 145 7.25 17.24 -8.06
C GLU A 145 6.07 18.02 -8.68
N LYS A 146 5.67 17.67 -9.91
CA LYS A 146 4.47 18.21 -10.53
C LYS A 146 3.22 17.89 -9.71
N LEU A 147 3.08 16.64 -9.25
CA LEU A 147 1.95 16.23 -8.41
C LEU A 147 1.93 16.99 -7.09
N ARG A 148 3.09 17.21 -6.46
CA ARG A 148 3.23 18.02 -5.25
C ARG A 148 2.73 19.45 -5.46
N SER A 149 3.08 20.05 -6.58
CA SER A 149 2.66 21.43 -6.91
C SER A 149 1.14 21.52 -7.14
N LEU A 150 0.54 20.48 -7.74
CA LEU A 150 -0.91 20.41 -7.98
C LEU A 150 -1.72 20.13 -6.69
N SER A 151 -1.09 19.51 -5.69
CA SER A 151 -1.72 19.12 -4.42
C SER A 151 -1.47 20.12 -3.29
N ALA A 152 -0.68 21.18 -3.54
CA ALA A 152 -0.49 22.25 -2.58
C ALA A 152 -1.82 23.02 -2.41
N PRO A 153 -2.30 23.30 -1.18
CA PRO A 153 -3.45 24.16 -0.99
C PRO A 153 -3.15 25.52 -1.64
N ALA A 154 -4.13 26.02 -2.39
CA ALA A 154 -4.09 27.39 -2.88
C ALA A 154 -3.97 28.32 -1.66
N GLY A 155 -2.84 29.02 -1.53
CA GLY A 155 -2.53 29.94 -0.44
C GLY A 155 -3.46 31.14 -0.41
#